data_e524835111580ca5802c2efdd3b51c4e
#
_entry.id   e524835111580ca5802c2efdd3b51c4e
#
_cell.length_a   1.000
_cell.length_b   1.000
_cell.length_c   1.000
_cell.angle_alpha   90.00
_cell.angle_beta   90.00
_cell.angle_gamma   90.00
#
_symmetry.space_group_name_H-M   'P 1'
#
loop_
_entity.id
_entity.type
_entity.pdbx_description
1 polymer ?
#
loop_
_entity_poly.entity_id
_entity_poly.type
_entity_poly.pdbx_seq_one_letter_code
_entity_poly.pdbx_strand_id
1 'polypeptide(L)'
;GSTGEFFTEFPVCCNTTRHAGVKATFVYDASLVESYNAEHKTSYAALPAEYLTLENTTLTVPENATASADSVKVTLTGNLSLLTERNYLAPLRIKAEGIDASEVMGAVYVAVATEINLIRAIESTDDMVGFTATGRSAWTADCGNYANLFDGSTSTSVDFPEQYGNVLNIDMKEPQLVTGLCLGYGSVPSVSIEYSADGENFSQAGTPVAGEYVTGGSRMYAAFYGHIEARYLRLTIGFSSSWSKTLSEIDIYKIDSEDPTVYAVTGTENLITGKI
;
A
#
# COMPACT_ATOMS: atom_id res chain seq x y z
N GLY A 1 10.42 -13.64 15.22
CA GLY A 1 10.89 -13.47 13.86
C GLY A 1 10.24 -14.49 12.95
N SER A 2 9.67 -14.08 11.84
CA SER A 2 9.16 -14.99 10.82
C SER A 2 10.35 -15.70 10.18
N THR A 3 10.36 -17.03 10.20
CA THR A 3 11.37 -17.89 9.57
C THR A 3 10.92 -18.34 8.17
N GLY A 4 10.06 -17.58 7.51
CA GLY A 4 9.59 -17.86 6.15
C GLY A 4 10.58 -17.42 5.08
N GLU A 5 10.69 -18.18 3.99
CA GLU A 5 11.36 -17.74 2.78
C GLU A 5 10.44 -16.75 2.04
N PHE A 6 10.93 -15.54 1.77
CA PHE A 6 10.18 -14.53 1.02
C PHE A 6 10.65 -14.56 -0.43
N PHE A 7 9.79 -14.98 -1.34
CA PHE A 7 10.11 -15.03 -2.76
C PHE A 7 8.90 -14.72 -3.64
N THR A 8 9.18 -14.39 -4.89
CA THR A 8 8.21 -14.36 -5.99
C THR A 8 8.79 -15.02 -7.22
N GLU A 9 7.93 -15.55 -8.07
CA GLU A 9 8.30 -16.20 -9.32
C GLU A 9 7.40 -15.69 -10.44
N PHE A 10 7.98 -15.49 -11.64
CA PHE A 10 7.22 -15.10 -12.81
C PHE A 10 7.88 -15.60 -14.11
N PRO A 11 7.08 -16.02 -15.09
CA PRO A 11 7.59 -16.42 -16.40
C PRO A 11 7.84 -15.20 -17.27
N VAL A 12 8.51 -15.39 -18.41
CA VAL A 12 8.50 -14.45 -19.53
C VAL A 12 7.30 -14.73 -20.41
N CYS A 13 6.58 -13.66 -20.78
CA CYS A 13 5.42 -13.75 -21.64
C CYS A 13 5.65 -12.90 -22.92
N CYS A 14 5.19 -13.42 -24.04
CA CYS A 14 5.10 -12.71 -25.32
C CYS A 14 3.63 -12.46 -25.67
N ASN A 15 3.33 -11.28 -26.19
CA ASN A 15 1.98 -10.91 -26.64
C ASN A 15 1.61 -11.50 -28.01
N THR A 16 2.53 -12.21 -28.63
CA THR A 16 2.35 -12.85 -29.93
C THR A 16 3.08 -14.20 -29.97
N THR A 17 2.59 -15.12 -30.81
CA THR A 17 3.25 -16.37 -31.12
C THR A 17 4.13 -16.29 -32.38
N ARG A 18 4.15 -15.12 -33.07
CA ARG A 18 4.90 -14.91 -34.31
C ARG A 18 6.34 -14.50 -34.05
N HIS A 19 7.15 -15.39 -33.51
CA HIS A 19 8.59 -15.21 -33.27
C HIS A 19 9.33 -16.53 -33.42
N ALA A 20 10.63 -16.46 -33.70
CA ALA A 20 11.52 -17.62 -33.86
C ALA A 20 12.06 -18.15 -32.48
N GLY A 21 11.40 -17.81 -31.40
CA GLY A 21 11.88 -18.02 -30.03
C GLY A 21 12.48 -16.73 -29.47
N VAL A 22 12.21 -16.47 -28.21
CA VAL A 22 12.71 -15.29 -27.48
C VAL A 22 13.49 -15.77 -26.27
N LYS A 23 14.72 -15.28 -26.12
CA LYS A 23 15.54 -15.49 -24.93
C LYS A 23 15.58 -14.19 -24.14
N ALA A 24 15.13 -14.21 -22.89
CA ALA A 24 15.14 -13.07 -22.00
C ALA A 24 16.08 -13.31 -20.81
N THR A 25 16.90 -12.31 -20.51
CA THR A 25 17.80 -12.33 -19.35
C THR A 25 17.46 -11.18 -18.42
N PHE A 26 17.30 -11.47 -17.14
CA PHE A 26 16.97 -10.53 -16.08
C PHE A 26 18.24 -10.15 -15.33
N VAL A 27 18.44 -8.84 -15.14
CA VAL A 27 19.57 -8.29 -14.41
C VAL A 27 19.05 -7.23 -13.43
N TYR A 28 19.40 -7.37 -12.15
CA TYR A 28 19.09 -6.32 -11.18
C TYR A 28 19.76 -5.01 -11.56
N ASP A 29 18.99 -3.91 -11.53
CA ASP A 29 19.46 -2.58 -11.91
C ASP A 29 18.84 -1.50 -11.01
N ALA A 30 19.52 -1.19 -9.91
CA ALA A 30 19.09 -0.18 -8.94
C ALA A 30 18.92 1.23 -9.55
N SER A 31 19.56 1.53 -10.68
CA SER A 31 19.48 2.85 -11.32
C SER A 31 18.09 3.19 -11.86
N LEU A 32 17.21 2.18 -12.00
CA LEU A 32 15.83 2.36 -12.45
C LEU A 32 14.88 2.87 -11.37
N VAL A 33 15.28 2.85 -10.08
CA VAL A 33 14.40 3.25 -8.97
C VAL A 33 14.04 4.73 -9.06
N GLU A 34 14.98 5.59 -9.39
CA GLU A 34 14.73 7.03 -9.48
C GLU A 34 13.73 7.37 -10.60
N SER A 35 13.87 6.78 -11.78
CA SER A 35 12.94 6.98 -12.89
C SER A 35 11.56 6.41 -12.59
N TYR A 36 11.49 5.23 -11.94
CA TYR A 36 10.24 4.64 -11.50
C TYR A 36 9.51 5.56 -10.50
N ASN A 37 10.22 6.03 -9.47
CA ASN A 37 9.63 6.93 -8.47
C ASN A 37 9.10 8.22 -9.12
N ALA A 38 9.84 8.80 -10.08
CA ALA A 38 9.41 10.01 -10.78
C ALA A 38 8.15 9.78 -11.63
N GLU A 39 8.08 8.64 -12.33
CA GLU A 39 6.94 8.28 -13.19
C GLU A 39 5.68 7.96 -12.39
N HIS A 40 5.83 7.16 -11.31
CA HIS A 40 4.71 6.65 -10.51
C HIS A 40 4.43 7.47 -9.24
N LYS A 41 5.22 8.56 -9.02
CA LYS A 41 5.08 9.45 -7.86
C LYS A 41 5.21 8.69 -6.52
N THR A 42 6.17 7.79 -6.46
CA THR A 42 6.49 6.97 -5.29
C THR A 42 7.81 7.37 -4.65
N SER A 43 8.15 6.76 -3.53
CA SER A 43 9.39 7.05 -2.76
C SER A 43 10.10 5.77 -2.32
N TYR A 44 10.17 4.78 -3.20
CA TYR A 44 10.91 3.55 -2.91
C TYR A 44 12.41 3.83 -2.77
N ALA A 45 13.05 3.17 -1.80
CA ALA A 45 14.50 3.04 -1.79
C ALA A 45 14.94 1.87 -2.70
N ALA A 46 16.13 1.93 -3.24
CA ALA A 46 16.68 0.77 -3.95
C ALA A 46 16.97 -0.36 -2.93
N LEU A 47 16.49 -1.57 -3.20
CA LEU A 47 16.85 -2.73 -2.37
C LEU A 47 18.34 -3.02 -2.55
N PRO A 48 19.17 -3.03 -1.48
CA PRO A 48 20.58 -3.36 -1.64
C PRO A 48 20.76 -4.79 -2.19
N ALA A 49 21.69 -4.96 -3.14
CA ALA A 49 21.84 -6.21 -3.89
C ALA A 49 22.13 -7.44 -3.04
N GLU A 50 22.75 -7.25 -1.87
CA GLU A 50 23.05 -8.32 -0.90
C GLU A 50 21.80 -8.95 -0.26
N TYR A 51 20.63 -8.28 -0.36
CA TYR A 51 19.35 -8.82 0.10
C TYR A 51 18.55 -9.53 -0.99
N LEU A 52 19.13 -9.68 -2.19
CA LEU A 52 18.45 -10.25 -3.34
C LEU A 52 19.21 -11.45 -3.91
N THR A 53 18.52 -12.56 -4.07
CA THR A 53 19.01 -13.72 -4.83
C THR A 53 18.09 -13.95 -6.02
N LEU A 54 18.70 -14.06 -7.20
CA LEU A 54 17.99 -14.37 -8.44
C LEU A 54 18.38 -15.77 -8.93
N GLU A 55 17.39 -16.58 -9.22
CA GLU A 55 17.55 -17.90 -9.79
C GLU A 55 16.86 -17.96 -11.17
N ASN A 56 17.34 -18.77 -12.07
CA ASN A 56 16.83 -18.91 -13.45
C ASN A 56 16.74 -17.57 -14.20
N THR A 57 17.78 -16.76 -14.10
CA THR A 57 17.79 -15.40 -14.67
C THR A 57 17.68 -15.34 -16.19
N THR A 58 17.83 -16.47 -16.90
CA THR A 58 17.68 -16.54 -18.35
C THR A 58 16.60 -17.54 -18.70
N LEU A 59 15.53 -17.06 -19.34
CA LEU A 59 14.37 -17.84 -19.73
C LEU A 59 14.23 -17.84 -21.25
N THR A 60 13.64 -18.90 -21.78
CA THR A 60 13.34 -19.02 -23.21
C THR A 60 11.84 -19.22 -23.42
N VAL A 61 11.25 -18.36 -24.25
CA VAL A 61 9.91 -18.59 -24.80
C VAL A 61 10.13 -19.32 -26.15
N PRO A 62 9.67 -20.58 -26.28
CA PRO A 62 9.83 -21.33 -27.51
C PRO A 62 9.11 -20.69 -28.70
N GLU A 63 9.54 -21.04 -29.89
CA GLU A 63 8.81 -20.68 -31.13
C GLU A 63 7.33 -21.09 -31.01
N ASN A 64 6.44 -20.23 -31.44
CA ASN A 64 4.98 -20.43 -31.39
C ASN A 64 4.36 -20.56 -29.98
N ALA A 65 5.11 -20.27 -28.92
CA ALA A 65 4.59 -20.20 -27.55
C ALA A 65 4.36 -18.74 -27.13
N THR A 66 3.58 -18.53 -26.07
CA THR A 66 3.32 -17.18 -25.48
C THR A 66 4.00 -17.01 -24.15
N ALA A 67 4.61 -18.07 -23.58
CA ALA A 67 5.29 -17.97 -22.30
C ALA A 67 6.45 -18.98 -22.23
N SER A 68 7.41 -18.68 -21.34
CA SER A 68 8.45 -19.65 -20.96
C SER A 68 7.85 -20.75 -20.08
N ALA A 69 8.42 -21.95 -20.14
CA ALA A 69 8.04 -23.06 -19.26
C ALA A 69 8.54 -22.87 -17.83
N ASP A 70 9.68 -22.22 -17.69
CA ASP A 70 10.30 -21.91 -16.41
C ASP A 70 10.02 -20.47 -16.00
N SER A 71 10.26 -20.16 -14.71
CA SER A 71 10.13 -18.83 -14.10
C SER A 71 11.48 -18.36 -13.56
N VAL A 72 11.71 -17.04 -13.58
CA VAL A 72 12.74 -16.44 -12.74
C VAL A 72 12.21 -16.43 -11.30
N LYS A 73 13.06 -16.83 -10.36
CA LYS A 73 12.76 -16.73 -8.93
C LYS A 73 13.57 -15.60 -8.31
N VAL A 74 12.87 -14.76 -7.57
CA VAL A 74 13.43 -13.63 -6.84
C VAL A 74 13.22 -13.90 -5.35
N THR A 75 14.29 -14.07 -4.61
CA THR A 75 14.24 -14.41 -3.16
C THR A 75 14.92 -13.31 -2.36
N LEU A 76 14.27 -12.89 -1.26
CA LEU A 76 14.91 -12.05 -0.25
C LEU A 76 15.84 -12.89 0.62
N THR A 77 17.06 -12.44 0.79
CA THR A 77 18.13 -13.15 1.52
C THR A 77 18.81 -12.24 2.53
N GLY A 78 19.64 -12.81 3.38
CA GLY A 78 20.41 -12.05 4.37
C GLY A 78 19.63 -11.69 5.64
N ASN A 79 20.17 -10.76 6.40
CA ASN A 79 19.53 -10.29 7.62
C ASN A 79 18.61 -9.11 7.32
N LEU A 80 17.35 -9.42 6.98
CA LEU A 80 16.35 -8.43 6.59
C LEU A 80 16.02 -7.40 7.69
N SER A 81 16.35 -7.69 8.95
CA SER A 81 16.15 -6.72 10.05
C SER A 81 17.04 -5.49 9.97
N LEU A 82 18.03 -5.49 9.09
CA LEU A 82 18.89 -4.33 8.81
C LEU A 82 18.31 -3.39 7.75
N LEU A 83 17.21 -3.76 7.10
CA LEU A 83 16.48 -2.88 6.19
C LEU A 83 15.76 -1.80 6.99
N THR A 84 16.10 -0.54 6.74
CA THR A 84 15.64 0.62 7.53
C THR A 84 14.52 1.41 6.87
N GLU A 85 14.41 1.29 5.55
CA GLU A 85 13.36 1.97 4.81
C GLU A 85 12.08 1.13 4.82
N ARG A 86 10.94 1.80 4.73
CA ARG A 86 9.63 1.17 4.76
C ARG A 86 9.33 0.37 3.50
N ASN A 87 9.74 0.89 2.36
CA ASN A 87 9.49 0.32 1.04
C ASN A 87 10.76 0.32 0.19
N TYR A 88 11.05 -0.82 -0.39
CA TYR A 88 12.15 -0.99 -1.33
C TYR A 88 11.64 -1.43 -2.69
N LEU A 89 12.40 -1.12 -3.73
CA LEU A 89 12.15 -1.58 -5.09
C LEU A 89 13.39 -2.32 -5.59
N ALA A 90 13.17 -3.49 -6.18
CA ALA A 90 14.19 -4.26 -6.88
C ALA A 90 13.84 -4.33 -8.37
N PRO A 91 14.32 -3.39 -9.19
CA PRO A 91 14.12 -3.42 -10.63
C PRO A 91 14.96 -4.51 -11.27
N LEU A 92 14.36 -5.30 -12.15
CA LEU A 92 15.03 -6.28 -12.98
C LEU A 92 14.94 -5.83 -14.44
N ARG A 93 16.04 -5.34 -14.98
CA ARG A 93 16.12 -4.99 -16.40
C ARG A 93 16.05 -6.24 -17.25
N ILE A 94 15.26 -6.18 -18.30
CA ILE A 94 15.10 -7.29 -19.25
C ILE A 94 15.95 -7.01 -20.48
N LYS A 95 16.80 -7.97 -20.83
CA LYS A 95 17.52 -8.02 -22.11
C LYS A 95 16.95 -9.18 -22.91
N ALA A 96 16.38 -8.89 -24.07
CA ALA A 96 15.81 -9.92 -24.93
C ALA A 96 16.60 -10.09 -26.22
N GLU A 97 16.69 -11.33 -26.68
CA GLU A 97 17.24 -11.74 -27.97
C GLU A 97 16.13 -12.44 -28.76
N GLY A 98 16.09 -12.24 -30.05
CA GLY A 98 15.08 -12.84 -30.96
C GLY A 98 13.80 -12.02 -31.12
N ILE A 99 13.77 -10.80 -30.57
CA ILE A 99 12.66 -9.83 -30.72
C ILE A 99 13.25 -8.42 -30.78
N ASP A 100 12.52 -7.47 -31.38
CA ASP A 100 12.94 -6.07 -31.41
C ASP A 100 12.96 -5.49 -30.00
N ALA A 101 14.04 -4.81 -29.64
CA ALA A 101 14.19 -4.20 -28.32
C ALA A 101 13.13 -3.12 -28.02
N SER A 102 12.56 -2.50 -29.04
CA SER A 102 11.47 -1.52 -28.91
C SER A 102 10.12 -2.15 -28.47
N GLU A 103 9.99 -3.47 -28.64
CA GLU A 103 8.79 -4.23 -28.29
C GLU A 103 8.90 -4.88 -26.91
N VAL A 104 10.02 -4.71 -26.22
CA VAL A 104 10.28 -5.32 -24.91
C VAL A 104 9.86 -4.36 -23.80
N MET A 105 9.07 -4.85 -22.85
CA MET A 105 8.93 -4.18 -21.57
C MET A 105 10.32 -4.13 -20.92
N GLY A 106 10.86 -2.93 -20.71
CA GLY A 106 12.28 -2.74 -20.38
C GLY A 106 12.69 -3.27 -19.00
N ALA A 107 11.77 -3.43 -18.07
CA ALA A 107 12.04 -3.92 -16.73
C ALA A 107 10.79 -4.55 -16.06
N VAL A 108 11.05 -5.41 -15.08
CA VAL A 108 10.08 -5.86 -14.07
C VAL A 108 10.49 -5.26 -12.73
N TYR A 109 9.55 -4.79 -11.96
CA TYR A 109 9.78 -4.18 -10.67
C TYR A 109 9.23 -5.06 -9.55
N VAL A 110 10.08 -5.44 -8.61
CA VAL A 110 9.68 -6.19 -7.41
C VAL A 110 9.69 -5.24 -6.24
N ALA A 111 8.51 -4.95 -5.69
CA ALA A 111 8.37 -4.11 -4.52
C ALA A 111 8.50 -4.98 -3.25
N VAL A 112 9.27 -4.48 -2.28
CA VAL A 112 9.50 -5.11 -0.99
C VAL A 112 9.08 -4.14 0.09
N ALA A 113 8.05 -4.52 0.87
CA ALA A 113 7.63 -3.78 2.04
C ALA A 113 8.18 -4.43 3.31
N THR A 114 8.80 -3.65 4.16
CA THR A 114 9.29 -4.10 5.47
C THR A 114 8.16 -4.18 6.51
N GLU A 115 7.04 -3.54 6.20
CA GLU A 115 5.79 -3.63 6.95
C GLU A 115 4.59 -3.65 5.97
N ILE A 116 3.45 -4.15 6.41
CA ILE A 116 2.23 -4.06 5.60
C ILE A 116 1.82 -2.58 5.54
N ASN A 117 1.70 -2.06 4.32
CA ASN A 117 1.23 -0.72 4.07
C ASN A 117 0.29 -0.71 2.86
N LEU A 118 -0.99 -0.53 3.15
CA LEU A 118 -2.04 -0.40 2.14
C LEU A 118 -2.32 1.07 1.79
N ILE A 119 -1.54 2.00 2.32
CA ILE A 119 -1.71 3.44 2.07
C ILE A 119 -1.26 3.77 0.65
N ARG A 120 -2.14 4.40 -0.09
CA ARG A 120 -1.89 4.92 -1.44
C ARG A 120 -1.56 6.40 -1.34
N ALA A 121 -0.45 6.82 -1.93
CA ALA A 121 -0.13 8.24 -2.05
C ALA A 121 -1.20 8.98 -2.87
N ILE A 122 -1.62 10.14 -2.40
CA ILE A 122 -2.58 11.03 -3.07
C ILE A 122 -2.05 12.46 -3.09
N GLU A 123 -2.41 13.23 -4.10
CA GLU A 123 -1.97 14.64 -4.26
C GLU A 123 -3.07 15.63 -3.91
N SER A 124 -4.33 15.21 -4.02
CA SER A 124 -5.48 16.03 -3.71
C SER A 124 -6.60 15.22 -3.06
N THR A 125 -7.59 15.91 -2.50
CA THR A 125 -8.80 15.28 -1.98
C THR A 125 -9.65 14.64 -3.07
N ASP A 126 -9.48 15.06 -4.33
CA ASP A 126 -10.18 14.48 -5.48
C ASP A 126 -9.68 13.07 -5.83
N ASP A 127 -8.51 12.70 -5.30
CA ASP A 127 -7.95 11.35 -5.44
C ASP A 127 -8.61 10.33 -4.49
N MET A 128 -9.44 10.78 -3.54
CA MET A 128 -10.19 9.88 -2.67
C MET A 128 -11.22 9.09 -3.48
N VAL A 129 -11.24 7.78 -3.28
CA VAL A 129 -12.14 6.87 -4.02
C VAL A 129 -13.40 6.61 -3.22
N GLY A 130 -14.55 6.60 -3.93
CA GLY A 130 -15.85 6.34 -3.32
C GLY A 130 -16.48 7.59 -2.72
N PHE A 131 -17.21 7.42 -1.64
CA PHE A 131 -17.96 8.47 -0.97
C PHE A 131 -17.89 8.32 0.54
N THR A 132 -18.14 9.40 1.26
CA THR A 132 -18.18 9.37 2.73
C THR A 132 -19.35 8.52 3.20
N ALA A 133 -19.08 7.57 4.10
CA ALA A 133 -20.09 6.71 4.66
C ALA A 133 -21.19 7.51 5.36
N THR A 134 -22.44 7.14 5.09
CA THR A 134 -23.63 7.71 5.76
C THR A 134 -24.02 6.87 6.99
N GLY A 135 -24.88 7.39 7.84
CA GLY A 135 -25.36 6.65 9.01
C GLY A 135 -24.33 6.53 10.14
N ARG A 136 -23.27 7.31 10.11
CA ARG A 136 -22.18 7.32 11.10
C ARG A 136 -22.66 7.56 12.55
N SER A 137 -23.78 8.22 12.73
CA SER A 137 -24.36 8.45 14.08
C SER A 137 -24.72 7.17 14.83
N ALA A 138 -24.80 6.02 14.13
CA ALA A 138 -24.99 4.71 14.76
C ALA A 138 -23.67 4.06 15.21
N TRP A 139 -22.52 4.59 14.76
CA TRP A 139 -21.22 4.03 15.11
C TRP A 139 -20.85 4.31 16.56
N THR A 140 -19.97 3.50 17.09
CA THR A 140 -19.46 3.67 18.45
C THR A 140 -17.95 3.61 18.47
N ALA A 141 -17.35 4.29 19.44
CA ALA A 141 -15.93 4.17 19.73
C ALA A 141 -15.70 4.08 21.24
N ASP A 142 -14.55 3.58 21.62
CA ASP A 142 -14.19 3.30 23.03
C ASP A 142 -13.59 4.52 23.76
N CYS A 143 -14.05 5.71 23.43
CA CYS A 143 -13.67 6.95 24.12
C CYS A 143 -14.88 7.69 24.64
N GLY A 144 -14.66 8.61 25.58
CA GLY A 144 -15.71 9.50 26.07
C GLY A 144 -16.16 10.47 24.98
N ASN A 145 -17.48 10.74 24.93
CA ASN A 145 -18.09 11.64 23.93
C ASN A 145 -17.84 11.23 22.47
N TYR A 146 -17.67 9.95 22.21
CA TYR A 146 -17.36 9.43 20.87
C TYR A 146 -18.35 9.88 19.79
N ALA A 147 -19.60 10.18 20.15
CA ALA A 147 -20.62 10.67 19.21
C ALA A 147 -20.16 11.94 18.49
N ASN A 148 -19.32 12.75 19.12
CA ASN A 148 -18.75 13.95 18.51
C ASN A 148 -17.81 13.64 17.32
N LEU A 149 -17.32 12.40 17.20
CA LEU A 149 -16.48 12.00 16.07
C LEU A 149 -17.31 11.65 14.83
N PHE A 150 -18.63 11.53 14.96
CA PHE A 150 -19.51 11.01 13.91
C PHE A 150 -20.76 11.87 13.69
N ASP A 151 -20.86 13.05 14.32
CA ASP A 151 -22.05 13.89 14.29
C ASP A 151 -22.11 14.87 13.10
N GLY A 152 -21.06 14.95 12.31
CA GLY A 152 -20.94 15.86 11.17
C GLY A 152 -20.63 17.30 11.56
N SER A 153 -20.32 17.56 12.83
CA SER A 153 -20.09 18.89 13.38
C SER A 153 -18.60 19.14 13.63
N THR A 154 -18.11 20.24 13.11
CA THR A 154 -16.74 20.71 13.40
C THR A 154 -16.64 21.53 14.68
N SER A 155 -17.78 21.77 15.34
CA SER A 155 -17.85 22.53 16.60
C SER A 155 -17.79 21.65 17.84
N THR A 156 -17.94 20.35 17.68
CA THR A 156 -17.81 19.32 18.71
C THR A 156 -16.47 18.61 18.56
N SER A 157 -15.93 18.05 19.62
CA SER A 157 -14.66 17.33 19.59
C SER A 157 -14.53 16.32 20.72
N VAL A 158 -13.57 15.43 20.57
CA VAL A 158 -13.10 14.52 21.60
C VAL A 158 -11.68 14.91 21.99
N ASP A 159 -11.43 15.07 23.29
CA ASP A 159 -10.10 15.28 23.86
C ASP A 159 -9.42 13.94 24.13
N PHE A 160 -8.15 13.82 23.77
CA PHE A 160 -7.33 12.65 24.01
C PHE A 160 -6.33 12.92 25.15
N PRO A 161 -6.06 11.93 26.01
CA PRO A 161 -5.23 12.15 27.19
C PRO A 161 -3.76 12.35 26.86
N GLU A 162 -3.24 11.63 25.87
CA GLU A 162 -1.82 11.56 25.59
C GLU A 162 -1.46 12.29 24.28
N GLN A 163 -0.21 12.71 24.16
CA GLN A 163 0.29 13.26 22.89
C GLN A 163 0.47 12.15 21.83
N TYR A 164 0.86 10.95 22.25
CA TYR A 164 1.09 9.81 21.37
C TYR A 164 0.47 8.54 21.94
N GLY A 165 0.20 7.58 21.07
CA GLY A 165 -0.23 6.25 21.47
C GLY A 165 -1.68 6.13 21.94
N ASN A 166 -2.53 7.10 21.60
CA ASN A 166 -3.96 7.02 21.91
C ASN A 166 -4.60 5.96 20.98
N VAL A 167 -5.09 4.89 21.56
CA VAL A 167 -5.80 3.84 20.82
C VAL A 167 -7.27 4.15 20.81
N LEU A 168 -7.88 4.15 19.63
CA LEU A 168 -9.29 4.35 19.39
C LEU A 168 -9.84 3.18 18.58
N ASN A 169 -10.73 2.39 19.17
CA ASN A 169 -11.43 1.31 18.48
C ASN A 169 -12.82 1.79 18.06
N ILE A 170 -13.12 1.65 16.77
CA ILE A 170 -14.38 2.09 16.13
C ILE A 170 -15.14 0.85 15.69
N ASP A 171 -16.43 0.76 16.05
CA ASP A 171 -17.38 -0.23 15.51
C ASP A 171 -18.34 0.46 14.55
N MET A 172 -18.23 0.20 13.28
CA MET A 172 -19.10 0.73 12.21
C MET A 172 -20.46 0.02 12.12
N LYS A 173 -20.71 -0.98 12.99
CA LYS A 173 -21.91 -1.81 13.10
C LYS A 173 -22.10 -2.82 11.99
N GLU A 174 -21.74 -2.47 10.77
CA GLU A 174 -21.85 -3.31 9.58
C GLU A 174 -20.50 -3.34 8.86
N PRO A 175 -20.14 -4.42 8.16
CA PRO A 175 -18.98 -4.44 7.29
C PRO A 175 -19.08 -3.38 6.21
N GLN A 176 -17.97 -2.69 5.95
CA GLN A 176 -17.84 -1.67 4.93
C GLN A 176 -16.66 -2.00 4.02
N LEU A 177 -16.75 -1.66 2.73
CA LEU A 177 -15.64 -1.70 1.79
C LEU A 177 -14.90 -0.35 1.85
N VAL A 178 -13.97 -0.23 2.81
CA VAL A 178 -13.30 1.03 3.14
C VAL A 178 -12.16 1.30 2.16
N THR A 179 -12.17 2.48 1.55
CA THR A 179 -11.16 2.94 0.58
C THR A 179 -10.24 4.02 1.13
N GLY A 180 -10.55 4.54 2.31
CA GLY A 180 -9.75 5.57 2.97
C GLY A 180 -10.47 6.20 4.14
N LEU A 181 -9.82 7.16 4.77
CA LEU A 181 -10.37 7.90 5.89
C LEU A 181 -9.95 9.36 5.87
N CYS A 182 -10.72 10.20 6.56
CA CYS A 182 -10.40 11.58 6.83
C CYS A 182 -10.50 11.81 8.34
N LEU A 183 -9.46 12.39 8.92
CA LEU A 183 -9.41 12.83 10.31
C LEU A 183 -9.53 14.35 10.34
N GLY A 184 -10.53 14.85 11.02
CA GLY A 184 -10.89 16.27 11.03
C GLY A 184 -10.53 16.99 12.32
N TYR A 185 -10.03 18.20 12.15
CA TYR A 185 -9.76 19.30 13.09
C TYR A 185 -8.73 19.06 14.20
N GLY A 186 -7.76 19.93 14.18
CA GLY A 186 -6.61 19.99 15.07
C GLY A 186 -5.31 19.99 14.28
N SER A 187 -4.19 19.85 14.95
CA SER A 187 -2.94 19.52 14.28
C SER A 187 -3.11 18.18 13.61
N VAL A 188 -2.72 18.03 12.34
CA VAL A 188 -2.79 16.76 11.62
C VAL A 188 -2.15 15.67 12.48
N PRO A 189 -2.91 14.66 12.91
CA PRO A 189 -2.36 13.61 13.75
C PRO A 189 -1.48 12.66 12.95
N SER A 190 -0.49 12.10 13.59
CA SER A 190 0.10 10.85 13.15
C SER A 190 -0.86 9.73 13.51
N VAL A 191 -1.16 8.82 12.60
CA VAL A 191 -2.11 7.73 12.82
C VAL A 191 -1.60 6.42 12.25
N SER A 192 -1.67 5.35 13.03
CA SER A 192 -1.53 3.97 12.54
C SER A 192 -2.92 3.36 12.43
N ILE A 193 -3.18 2.66 11.34
CA ILE A 193 -4.52 2.16 10.99
C ILE A 193 -4.48 0.64 10.94
N GLU A 194 -5.34 0.02 11.74
CA GLU A 194 -5.60 -1.42 11.70
C GLU A 194 -7.10 -1.65 11.46
N TYR A 195 -7.44 -2.79 10.91
CA TYR A 195 -8.81 -3.16 10.58
C TYR A 195 -9.13 -4.59 10.96
N SER A 196 -10.40 -4.87 11.21
CA SER A 196 -10.90 -6.19 11.57
C SER A 196 -12.34 -6.40 11.11
N ALA A 197 -12.68 -7.64 10.80
CA ALA A 197 -14.05 -8.07 10.55
C ALA A 197 -14.79 -8.47 11.83
N ASP A 198 -14.08 -9.00 12.83
CA ASP A 198 -14.65 -9.62 14.05
C ASP A 198 -14.44 -8.79 15.33
N GLY A 199 -13.53 -7.79 15.29
CA GLY A 199 -13.17 -6.97 16.44
C GLY A 199 -12.14 -7.60 17.38
N GLU A 200 -11.66 -8.80 17.09
CA GLU A 200 -10.67 -9.54 17.87
C GLU A 200 -9.34 -9.64 17.12
N ASN A 201 -9.39 -10.02 15.86
CA ASN A 201 -8.23 -10.22 15.01
C ASN A 201 -8.03 -9.00 14.10
N PHE A 202 -7.01 -8.17 14.41
CA PHE A 202 -6.70 -6.98 13.65
C PHE A 202 -5.53 -7.20 12.70
N SER A 203 -5.69 -6.71 11.47
CA SER A 203 -4.66 -6.63 10.45
C SER A 203 -4.18 -5.20 10.26
N GLN A 204 -2.91 -5.01 9.96
CA GLN A 204 -2.34 -3.69 9.70
C GLN A 204 -2.78 -3.18 8.32
N ALA A 205 -3.37 -1.98 8.27
CA ALA A 205 -3.57 -1.26 7.00
C ALA A 205 -2.38 -0.35 6.69
N GLY A 206 -1.78 0.26 7.69
CA GLY A 206 -0.58 1.07 7.52
C GLY A 206 -0.59 2.36 8.35
N THR A 207 0.51 3.10 8.21
CA THR A 207 0.70 4.41 8.82
C THR A 207 1.04 5.41 7.72
N PRO A 208 0.14 6.35 7.34
CA PRO A 208 0.46 7.36 6.35
C PRO A 208 1.64 8.22 6.79
N VAL A 209 2.60 8.41 5.91
CA VAL A 209 3.75 9.30 6.12
C VAL A 209 3.64 10.53 5.23
N ALA A 210 4.49 11.53 5.47
CA ALA A 210 4.50 12.76 4.66
C ALA A 210 4.66 12.42 3.17
N GLY A 211 3.76 12.94 2.33
CA GLY A 211 3.67 12.64 0.90
C GLY A 211 2.71 11.51 0.52
N GLU A 212 2.21 10.74 1.49
CA GLU A 212 1.18 9.72 1.27
C GLU A 212 -0.23 10.20 1.62
N TYR A 213 -0.36 11.37 2.23
CA TYR A 213 -1.65 11.96 2.59
C TYR A 213 -1.70 13.43 2.20
N VAL A 214 -2.89 13.96 2.05
CA VAL A 214 -3.11 15.38 1.82
C VAL A 214 -3.84 16.02 2.99
N THR A 215 -3.60 17.32 3.16
CA THR A 215 -4.31 18.13 4.15
C THR A 215 -5.15 19.20 3.45
N GLY A 216 -6.36 19.41 3.95
CA GLY A 216 -7.26 20.44 3.44
C GLY A 216 -8.23 20.87 4.52
N GLY A 217 -8.31 22.18 4.80
CA GLY A 217 -9.24 22.72 5.79
C GLY A 217 -9.08 22.14 7.20
N SER A 218 -7.85 21.92 7.67
CA SER A 218 -7.53 21.28 8.96
C SER A 218 -7.93 19.79 9.03
N ARG A 219 -8.01 19.11 7.88
CA ARG A 219 -8.30 17.70 7.76
C ARG A 219 -7.13 16.96 7.12
N MET A 220 -6.89 15.73 7.56
CA MET A 220 -5.96 14.79 6.96
C MET A 220 -6.75 13.74 6.20
N TYR A 221 -6.42 13.49 4.94
CA TYR A 221 -7.04 12.47 4.09
C TYR A 221 -5.99 11.41 3.74
N ALA A 222 -6.31 10.15 4.01
CA ALA A 222 -5.50 9.00 3.66
C ALA A 222 -6.33 8.00 2.85
N ALA A 223 -5.79 7.54 1.73
CA ALA A 223 -6.43 6.58 0.85
C ALA A 223 -5.72 5.23 0.90
N PHE A 224 -6.45 4.16 0.59
CA PHE A 224 -5.91 2.81 0.48
C PHE A 224 -5.73 2.40 -0.98
N TYR A 225 -4.80 1.47 -1.23
CA TYR A 225 -4.77 0.70 -2.45
C TYR A 225 -5.98 -0.24 -2.47
N GLY A 226 -6.92 0.00 -3.38
CA GLY A 226 -8.16 -0.76 -3.43
C GLY A 226 -9.08 -0.46 -2.24
N HIS A 227 -9.64 -1.50 -1.66
CA HIS A 227 -10.48 -1.41 -0.47
C HIS A 227 -10.06 -2.47 0.56
N ILE A 228 -10.44 -2.23 1.81
CA ILE A 228 -10.40 -3.21 2.88
C ILE A 228 -11.83 -3.51 3.33
N GLU A 229 -12.16 -4.77 3.54
CA GLU A 229 -13.43 -5.14 4.16
C GLU A 229 -13.26 -5.11 5.68
N ALA A 230 -13.97 -4.19 6.33
CA ALA A 230 -13.86 -3.98 7.76
C ALA A 230 -15.20 -3.59 8.39
N ARG A 231 -15.49 -4.15 9.54
CA ARG A 231 -16.48 -3.62 10.48
C ARG A 231 -15.82 -2.79 11.57
N TYR A 232 -14.61 -3.15 11.97
CA TYR A 232 -13.88 -2.48 13.03
C TYR A 232 -12.61 -1.83 12.50
N LEU A 233 -12.36 -0.61 12.96
CA LEU A 233 -11.09 0.08 12.78
C LEU A 233 -10.45 0.35 14.12
N ARG A 234 -9.13 0.18 14.19
CA ARG A 234 -8.32 0.60 15.33
C ARG A 234 -7.34 1.66 14.85
N LEU A 235 -7.42 2.84 15.44
CA LEU A 235 -6.53 3.94 15.15
C LEU A 235 -5.61 4.17 16.35
N THR A 236 -4.29 4.16 16.12
CA THR A 236 -3.33 4.62 17.13
C THR A 236 -2.90 6.02 16.75
N ILE A 237 -3.32 7.01 17.54
CA ILE A 237 -3.26 8.42 17.18
C ILE A 237 -2.17 9.12 17.99
N GLY A 238 -1.34 9.91 17.28
CA GLY A 238 -0.37 10.83 17.87
C GLY A 238 -0.61 12.26 17.38
N PHE A 239 -0.55 13.23 18.26
CA PHE A 239 -0.77 14.63 17.96
C PHE A 239 0.56 15.38 17.85
N SER A 240 0.65 16.35 16.93
CA SER A 240 1.84 17.17 16.75
C SER A 240 2.03 18.19 17.89
N SER A 241 0.99 18.43 18.69
CA SER A 241 1.01 19.34 19.84
C SER A 241 0.62 18.63 21.13
N SER A 242 1.34 18.89 22.20
CA SER A 242 0.96 18.43 23.55
C SER A 242 -0.22 19.24 24.15
N TRP A 243 -0.54 20.39 23.58
CA TRP A 243 -1.59 21.29 24.08
C TRP A 243 -2.93 21.09 23.40
N SER A 244 -2.95 20.67 22.14
CA SER A 244 -4.16 20.41 21.37
C SER A 244 -4.16 18.96 20.92
N LYS A 245 -4.91 18.14 21.64
CA LYS A 245 -5.01 16.69 21.43
C LYS A 245 -6.47 16.33 21.17
N THR A 246 -7.05 16.94 20.13
CA THR A 246 -8.48 16.85 19.83
C THR A 246 -8.73 16.35 18.42
N LEU A 247 -9.80 15.59 18.23
CA LEU A 247 -10.42 15.32 16.93
C LEU A 247 -11.89 15.72 16.99
N SER A 248 -12.38 16.32 15.93
CA SER A 248 -13.78 16.72 15.79
C SER A 248 -14.59 15.75 14.94
N GLU A 249 -13.95 15.11 13.93
CA GLU A 249 -14.64 14.25 12.99
C GLU A 249 -13.73 13.13 12.48
N ILE A 250 -14.34 11.98 12.25
CA ILE A 250 -13.76 10.87 11.50
C ILE A 250 -14.72 10.50 10.38
N ASP A 251 -14.31 10.76 9.15
CA ASP A 251 -15.02 10.35 7.96
C ASP A 251 -14.36 9.09 7.37
N ILE A 252 -15.16 8.10 7.02
CA ILE A 252 -14.71 6.90 6.33
C ILE A 252 -15.18 6.98 4.89
N TYR A 253 -14.25 6.83 3.96
CA TYR A 253 -14.54 6.70 2.55
C TYR A 253 -14.78 5.23 2.22
N LYS A 254 -15.81 4.95 1.41
CA LYS A 254 -16.21 3.60 1.06
C LYS A 254 -16.78 3.50 -0.36
N ILE A 255 -16.90 2.27 -0.83
CA ILE A 255 -17.67 1.89 -2.02
C ILE A 255 -18.76 0.90 -1.62
N ASP A 256 -19.80 0.78 -2.44
CA ASP A 256 -20.93 -0.14 -2.17
C ASP A 256 -20.75 -1.51 -2.83
N SER A 257 -19.88 -1.61 -3.82
CA SER A 257 -19.58 -2.87 -4.52
C SER A 257 -18.15 -2.90 -4.98
N GLU A 258 -17.59 -4.10 -5.09
CA GLU A 258 -16.31 -4.32 -5.76
C GLU A 258 -16.45 -3.97 -7.24
N ASP A 259 -15.94 -2.82 -7.65
CA ASP A 259 -15.80 -2.45 -9.05
C ASP A 259 -14.35 -2.71 -9.48
N PRO A 260 -14.10 -3.76 -10.27
CA PRO A 260 -12.74 -4.09 -10.71
C PRO A 260 -12.12 -3.02 -11.60
N THR A 261 -12.92 -2.08 -12.15
CA THR A 261 -12.41 -0.99 -12.99
C THR A 261 -11.76 0.13 -12.18
N VAL A 262 -12.09 0.26 -10.90
CA VAL A 262 -11.56 1.30 -10.01
C VAL A 262 -10.16 0.96 -9.51
N TYR A 263 -9.77 -0.32 -9.55
CA TYR A 263 -8.55 -0.85 -8.92
C TYR A 263 -7.60 -1.53 -9.89
N ALA A 264 -7.69 -1.21 -11.17
CA ALA A 264 -6.64 -1.63 -12.09
C ALA A 264 -5.32 -1.01 -11.60
N VAL A 265 -4.56 -1.77 -10.82
CA VAL A 265 -3.15 -1.50 -10.61
C VAL A 265 -2.52 -1.59 -11.99
N THR A 266 -2.32 -0.44 -12.60
CA THR A 266 -1.64 -0.31 -13.90
C THR A 266 -0.14 -0.51 -13.67
N GLY A 267 0.27 -1.73 -13.37
CA GLY A 267 1.66 -2.09 -13.18
C GLY A 267 1.82 -3.60 -13.03
N THR A 268 2.89 -4.13 -13.59
CA THR A 268 3.38 -5.49 -13.36
C THR A 268 4.19 -5.51 -12.06
N GLU A 269 3.61 -5.04 -10.97
CA GLU A 269 4.26 -5.03 -9.67
C GLU A 269 3.99 -6.35 -8.94
N ASN A 270 5.05 -7.07 -8.59
CA ASN A 270 4.98 -8.16 -7.63
C ASN A 270 5.41 -7.62 -6.27
N LEU A 271 4.50 -7.64 -5.32
CA LEU A 271 4.77 -7.22 -3.95
C LEU A 271 5.20 -8.43 -3.13
N ILE A 272 6.42 -8.40 -2.62
CA ILE A 272 6.88 -9.33 -1.59
C ILE A 272 6.69 -8.63 -0.24
N THR A 273 5.74 -9.11 0.55
CA THR A 273 5.52 -8.59 1.89
C THR A 273 6.08 -9.54 2.93
N GLY A 274 6.88 -9.03 3.84
CA GLY A 274 7.40 -9.78 4.98
C GLY A 274 7.37 -8.92 6.24
N LYS A 275 7.00 -9.53 7.35
CA LYS A 275 7.16 -8.88 8.64
C LYS A 275 8.55 -9.22 9.13
N ILE A 276 9.39 -8.22 9.25
CA ILE A 276 10.76 -8.32 9.77
C ILE A 276 10.74 -8.27 11.30
#